data_bc0d649992c5b02a03d87c7c7a923799
#
_entry.id   bc0d649992c5b02a03d87c7c7a923799
#
_cell.length_a   1.000
_cell.length_b   1.000
_cell.length_c   1.000
_cell.angle_alpha   90.00
_cell.angle_beta   90.00
_cell.angle_gamma   90.00
#
_symmetry.space_group_name_H-M   'P 1'
#
loop_
_entity.id
_entity.type
_entity.pdbx_description
1 polymer ?
#
loop_
_entity_poly.entity_id
_entity_poly.type
_entity_poly.pdbx_seq_one_letter_code
_entity_poly.pdbx_strand_id
1 'polypeptide(L)'
;ENVLFFILFIRFVILAIRYNLKTSFYITCIGLFAGYLWYRHLIDLISMYRSVLLKLPFLHKLGMDAVQLRSLHRQMVLTDLKLGENAHWYNPGQVIYYAFTKGIVNLDPETGLRYYIDPISMAISNLPESNKASISPLYYKIYNKIIPKIYDICSKFWNQLSGVAAYAVITRIGKRYCPYLVRWHWTFLLIIGMVEQIFIYFIYRVYYFQSFVLIPQTESYNGYIDSNLLLQINILNGVIACIVLTHIGIIIFGLFHAIWG
;
A
#
# COMPACT_ATOMS: atom_id res chain seq x y z
N GLU A 1 -4.44 11.57 -11.61
CA GLU A 1 -5.23 10.64 -12.48
C GLU A 1 -5.66 11.32 -13.76
N ASN A 2 -6.37 12.46 -13.68
CA ASN A 2 -6.92 13.15 -14.86
C ASN A 2 -5.86 13.50 -15.93
N VAL A 3 -4.67 13.94 -15.51
CA VAL A 3 -3.56 14.24 -16.44
C VAL A 3 -3.10 12.98 -17.18
N LEU A 4 -3.02 11.85 -16.51
CA LEU A 4 -2.61 10.58 -17.11
C LEU A 4 -3.63 10.10 -18.15
N PHE A 5 -4.91 10.17 -17.82
CA PHE A 5 -5.99 9.85 -18.76
C PHE A 5 -6.00 10.79 -19.95
N PHE A 6 -5.76 12.09 -19.74
CA PHE A 6 -5.69 13.07 -20.83
C PHE A 6 -4.54 12.77 -21.81
N ILE A 7 -3.34 12.47 -21.29
CA ILE A 7 -2.19 12.11 -22.13
C ILE A 7 -2.46 10.82 -22.92
N LEU A 8 -3.06 9.81 -22.28
CA LEU A 8 -3.43 8.56 -22.95
C LEU A 8 -4.51 8.77 -24.01
N PHE A 9 -5.45 9.69 -23.77
CA PHE A 9 -6.46 10.06 -24.76
C PHE A 9 -5.83 10.74 -25.98
N ILE A 10 -4.92 11.69 -25.78
CA ILE A 10 -4.17 12.32 -26.89
C ILE A 10 -3.41 11.25 -27.68
N ARG A 11 -2.72 10.34 -27.00
CA ARG A 11 -2.02 9.23 -27.66
C ARG A 11 -2.97 8.36 -28.46
N PHE A 12 -4.13 8.04 -27.91
CA PHE A 12 -5.15 7.27 -28.61
C PHE A 12 -5.60 7.95 -29.91
N VAL A 13 -5.87 9.26 -29.87
CA VAL A 13 -6.26 10.05 -31.07
C VAL A 13 -5.15 10.02 -32.12
N ILE A 14 -3.89 10.24 -31.74
CA ILE A 14 -2.74 10.18 -32.64
C ILE A 14 -2.62 8.80 -33.30
N LEU A 15 -2.75 7.74 -32.49
CA LEU A 15 -2.69 6.37 -32.98
C LEU A 15 -3.89 6.03 -33.91
N ALA A 16 -5.10 6.54 -33.61
CA ALA A 16 -6.29 6.32 -34.41
C ALA A 16 -6.18 6.97 -35.79
N ILE A 17 -5.49 8.11 -35.87
CA ILE A 17 -5.21 8.78 -37.19
C ILE A 17 -4.16 7.97 -37.96
N ARG A 18 -3.17 7.38 -37.28
CA ARG A 18 -2.06 6.68 -37.95
C ARG A 18 -2.37 5.23 -38.29
N TYR A 19 -3.19 4.57 -37.51
CA TYR A 19 -3.56 3.16 -37.61
C TYR A 19 -5.10 3.05 -37.70
N ASN A 20 -5.63 1.83 -37.65
CA ASN A 20 -7.06 1.62 -37.50
C ASN A 20 -7.52 1.74 -36.05
N LEU A 21 -8.78 2.07 -35.83
CA LEU A 21 -9.38 2.33 -34.52
C LEU A 21 -9.20 1.12 -33.55
N LYS A 22 -9.36 -0.10 -34.05
CA LYS A 22 -9.25 -1.34 -33.25
C LYS A 22 -7.82 -1.54 -32.70
N THR A 23 -6.82 -1.35 -33.58
CA THR A 23 -5.40 -1.48 -33.18
C THR A 23 -5.01 -0.39 -32.19
N SER A 24 -5.43 0.84 -32.43
CA SER A 24 -5.16 1.99 -31.56
C SER A 24 -5.77 1.82 -30.18
N PHE A 25 -7.01 1.32 -30.10
CA PHE A 25 -7.66 0.99 -28.85
C PHE A 25 -6.90 -0.08 -28.08
N TYR A 26 -6.48 -1.17 -28.74
CA TYR A 26 -5.72 -2.25 -28.10
C TYR A 26 -4.38 -1.77 -27.55
N ILE A 27 -3.62 -0.99 -28.34
CA ILE A 27 -2.33 -0.41 -27.90
C ILE A 27 -2.54 0.53 -26.71
N THR A 28 -3.59 1.35 -26.73
CA THR A 28 -3.90 2.28 -25.63
C THR A 28 -4.29 1.55 -24.36
N CYS A 29 -5.08 0.49 -24.45
CA CYS A 29 -5.41 -0.36 -23.29
C CYS A 29 -4.17 -1.00 -22.66
N ILE A 30 -3.21 -1.47 -23.47
CA ILE A 30 -1.94 -2.01 -22.96
C ILE A 30 -1.13 -0.92 -22.27
N GLY A 31 -1.01 0.26 -22.86
CA GLY A 31 -0.33 1.42 -22.26
C GLY A 31 -1.00 1.89 -20.98
N LEU A 32 -2.35 1.90 -20.95
CA LEU A 32 -3.12 2.23 -19.74
C LEU A 32 -2.81 1.25 -18.61
N PHE A 33 -2.81 -0.04 -18.89
CA PHE A 33 -2.52 -1.05 -17.85
C PHE A 33 -1.08 -0.94 -17.33
N ALA A 34 -0.09 -0.80 -18.22
CA ALA A 34 1.30 -0.60 -17.83
C ALA A 34 1.48 0.72 -17.04
N GLY A 35 0.86 1.81 -17.50
CA GLY A 35 0.89 3.11 -16.81
C GLY A 35 0.23 3.06 -15.43
N TYR A 36 -0.88 2.31 -15.29
CA TYR A 36 -1.54 2.12 -14.01
C TYR A 36 -0.65 1.42 -12.98
N LEU A 37 0.13 0.42 -13.39
CA LEU A 37 1.08 -0.25 -12.48
C LEU A 37 2.10 0.73 -11.91
N TRP A 38 2.69 1.59 -12.75
CA TRP A 38 3.63 2.62 -12.33
C TRP A 38 2.99 3.70 -11.48
N TYR A 39 1.79 4.12 -11.84
CA TYR A 39 1.03 5.12 -11.09
C TYR A 39 0.72 4.64 -9.66
N ARG A 40 0.26 3.40 -9.51
CA ARG A 40 0.02 2.80 -8.20
C ARG A 40 1.29 2.77 -7.36
N HIS A 41 2.39 2.33 -7.95
CA HIS A 41 3.67 2.29 -7.28
C HIS A 41 4.17 3.69 -6.87
N LEU A 42 3.96 4.70 -7.72
CA LEU A 42 4.27 6.10 -7.41
C LEU A 42 3.50 6.62 -6.18
N ILE A 43 2.21 6.34 -6.11
CA ILE A 43 1.37 6.75 -4.96
C ILE A 43 1.86 6.09 -3.66
N ASP A 44 2.15 4.79 -3.71
CA ASP A 44 2.66 4.05 -2.55
C ASP A 44 4.03 4.59 -2.10
N LEU A 45 4.92 4.89 -3.05
CA LEU A 45 6.23 5.48 -2.81
C LEU A 45 6.15 6.88 -2.18
N ILE A 46 5.30 7.76 -2.72
CA ILE A 46 5.06 9.11 -2.16
C ILE A 46 4.53 9.00 -0.72
N SER A 47 3.59 8.11 -0.48
CA SER A 47 3.06 7.87 0.86
C SER A 47 4.13 7.38 1.84
N MET A 48 5.04 6.53 1.38
CA MET A 48 6.14 5.98 2.17
C MET A 48 7.17 7.06 2.52
N TYR A 49 7.57 7.88 1.56
CA TYR A 49 8.58 8.93 1.74
C TYR A 49 8.02 10.27 2.26
N ARG A 50 6.75 10.33 2.66
CA ARG A 50 6.10 11.57 3.12
C ARG A 50 6.90 12.38 4.15
N SER A 51 7.56 11.71 5.09
CA SER A 51 8.37 12.38 6.13
C SER A 51 9.59 13.08 5.58
N VAL A 52 10.18 12.55 4.51
CA VAL A 52 11.30 13.18 3.79
C VAL A 52 10.78 14.33 2.93
N LEU A 53 9.69 14.10 2.20
CA LEU A 53 9.06 15.09 1.32
C LEU A 53 8.62 16.36 2.08
N LEU A 54 8.12 16.20 3.32
CA LEU A 54 7.76 17.32 4.19
C LEU A 54 8.95 18.21 4.56
N LYS A 55 10.17 17.67 4.60
CA LYS A 55 11.39 18.42 4.92
C LYS A 55 11.94 19.18 3.70
N LEU A 56 11.52 18.82 2.49
CA LEU A 56 11.97 19.46 1.24
C LEU A 56 11.02 20.59 0.85
N PRO A 57 11.46 21.87 0.81
CA PRO A 57 10.57 23.01 0.63
C PRO A 57 9.79 22.95 -0.69
N PHE A 58 10.40 22.49 -1.78
CA PHE A 58 9.75 22.37 -3.09
C PHE A 58 8.81 21.15 -3.22
N LEU A 59 8.90 20.15 -2.32
CA LEU A 59 8.02 18.98 -2.27
C LEU A 59 7.13 18.97 -1.04
N HIS A 60 7.17 19.99 -0.21
CA HIS A 60 6.42 20.08 1.03
C HIS A 60 4.91 19.88 0.80
N LYS A 61 4.36 20.51 -0.24
CA LYS A 61 2.96 20.35 -0.62
C LYS A 61 2.63 18.90 -0.95
N LEU A 62 3.47 18.21 -1.73
CA LEU A 62 3.30 16.79 -2.05
C LEU A 62 3.35 15.91 -0.79
N GLY A 63 4.23 16.23 0.14
CA GLY A 63 4.31 15.58 1.45
C GLY A 63 3.04 15.77 2.28
N MET A 64 2.47 16.98 2.29
CA MET A 64 1.20 17.28 2.98
C MET A 64 0.03 16.53 2.34
N ASP A 65 -0.07 16.52 1.01
CA ASP A 65 -1.12 15.79 0.29
C ASP A 65 -1.03 14.27 0.60
N ALA A 66 0.17 13.71 0.71
CA ALA A 66 0.39 12.31 1.08
C ALA A 66 -0.06 12.01 2.52
N VAL A 67 0.17 12.92 3.47
CA VAL A 67 -0.33 12.79 4.85
C VAL A 67 -1.85 12.85 4.88
N GLN A 68 -2.44 13.77 4.15
CA GLN A 68 -3.89 13.93 4.06
C GLN A 68 -4.55 12.68 3.43
N LEU A 69 -4.01 12.17 2.34
CA LEU A 69 -4.49 10.95 1.69
C LEU A 69 -4.48 9.75 2.65
N ARG A 70 -3.40 9.60 3.43
CA ARG A 70 -3.30 8.55 4.44
C ARG A 70 -4.29 8.71 5.59
N SER A 71 -4.53 9.95 6.03
CA SER A 71 -5.52 10.23 7.08
C SER A 71 -6.94 9.94 6.60
N LEU A 72 -7.27 10.31 5.36
CA LEU A 72 -8.54 9.99 4.71
C LEU A 72 -8.73 8.47 4.56
N HIS A 73 -7.69 7.76 4.12
CA HIS A 73 -7.75 6.29 4.03
C HIS A 73 -7.97 5.66 5.41
N ARG A 74 -7.29 6.15 6.44
CA ARG A 74 -7.50 5.69 7.82
C ARG A 74 -8.91 5.99 8.32
N GLN A 75 -9.45 7.18 8.01
CA GLN A 75 -10.81 7.54 8.36
C GLN A 75 -11.83 6.66 7.63
N MET A 76 -11.64 6.40 6.32
CA MET A 76 -12.48 5.48 5.56
C MET A 76 -12.48 4.08 6.17
N VAL A 77 -11.31 3.54 6.54
CA VAL A 77 -11.21 2.23 7.20
C VAL A 77 -11.94 2.22 8.54
N LEU A 78 -11.84 3.29 9.33
CA LEU A 78 -12.55 3.41 10.61
C LEU A 78 -14.07 3.60 10.42
N THR A 79 -14.46 4.34 9.38
CA THR A 79 -15.88 4.54 9.03
C THR A 79 -16.49 3.26 8.48
N ASP A 80 -15.76 2.53 7.65
CA ASP A 80 -16.15 1.21 7.18
C ASP A 80 -16.32 0.19 8.33
N LEU A 81 -15.50 0.28 9.39
CA LEU A 81 -15.69 -0.53 10.60
C LEU A 81 -16.97 -0.17 11.33
N LYS A 82 -17.38 1.12 11.31
CA LYS A 82 -18.68 1.58 11.83
C LYS A 82 -19.83 1.24 10.88
N LEU A 83 -19.62 1.30 9.58
CA LEU A 83 -20.60 0.90 8.55
C LEU A 83 -20.86 -0.61 8.52
N GLY A 84 -20.00 -1.42 9.16
CA GLY A 84 -20.28 -2.83 9.41
C GLY A 84 -21.56 -3.05 10.24
N GLU A 85 -21.96 -2.09 11.06
CA GLU A 85 -23.26 -2.07 11.75
C GLU A 85 -24.45 -1.93 10.78
N ASN A 86 -24.22 -1.38 9.57
CA ASN A 86 -25.21 -1.16 8.51
C ASN A 86 -24.93 -1.97 7.24
N ALA A 87 -24.16 -3.05 7.33
CA ALA A 87 -23.96 -3.95 6.19
C ALA A 87 -25.29 -4.57 5.81
N HIS A 88 -25.90 -4.01 4.80
CA HIS A 88 -27.20 -4.47 4.35
C HIS A 88 -27.10 -5.89 3.80
N TRP A 89 -27.91 -6.80 4.33
CA TRP A 89 -27.99 -8.20 3.94
C TRP A 89 -28.20 -8.43 2.42
N TYR A 90 -28.71 -7.43 1.71
CA TYR A 90 -28.92 -7.45 0.26
C TYR A 90 -27.64 -7.20 -0.56
N ASN A 91 -26.51 -6.92 0.08
CA ASN A 91 -25.20 -6.80 -0.60
C ASN A 91 -24.26 -7.93 -0.13
N PRO A 92 -24.45 -9.18 -0.63
CA PRO A 92 -23.68 -10.33 -0.16
C PRO A 92 -22.17 -10.19 -0.38
N GLY A 93 -21.74 -9.41 -1.36
CA GLY A 93 -20.33 -9.10 -1.60
C GLY A 93 -19.71 -8.31 -0.46
N GLN A 94 -20.42 -7.31 0.06
CA GLN A 94 -19.97 -6.54 1.25
C GLN A 94 -19.93 -7.42 2.50
N VAL A 95 -20.95 -8.23 2.73
CA VAL A 95 -21.02 -9.12 3.89
C VAL A 95 -19.85 -10.13 3.86
N ILE A 96 -19.58 -10.74 2.72
CA ILE A 96 -18.45 -11.66 2.53
C ILE A 96 -17.12 -10.93 2.71
N TYR A 97 -16.96 -9.75 2.12
CA TYR A 97 -15.75 -8.93 2.25
C TYR A 97 -15.47 -8.58 3.70
N TYR A 98 -16.49 -8.13 4.46
CA TYR A 98 -16.36 -7.78 5.86
C TYR A 98 -16.11 -9.01 6.75
N ALA A 99 -16.77 -10.13 6.48
CA ALA A 99 -16.56 -11.37 7.20
C ALA A 99 -15.11 -11.87 7.07
N PHE A 100 -14.53 -11.79 5.88
CA PHE A 100 -13.17 -12.27 5.63
C PHE A 100 -12.07 -11.27 5.95
N THR A 101 -12.32 -9.97 5.82
CA THR A 101 -11.25 -8.97 5.97
C THR A 101 -11.23 -8.27 7.33
N LYS A 102 -12.37 -8.10 7.98
CA LYS A 102 -12.48 -7.26 9.18
C LYS A 102 -13.10 -7.97 10.37
N GLY A 103 -13.67 -9.17 10.20
CA GLY A 103 -14.55 -9.79 11.18
C GLY A 103 -15.60 -8.78 11.62
N ILE A 104 -16.89 -9.04 11.42
CA ILE A 104 -17.93 -8.10 11.85
C ILE A 104 -17.91 -8.09 13.37
N VAL A 105 -17.24 -7.10 13.94
CA VAL A 105 -17.14 -6.93 15.38
C VAL A 105 -18.20 -5.94 15.80
N ASN A 106 -19.28 -6.43 16.39
CA ASN A 106 -20.24 -5.59 17.07
C ASN A 106 -19.80 -5.40 18.53
N LEU A 107 -19.89 -4.18 19.05
CA LEU A 107 -19.59 -3.89 20.44
C LEU A 107 -20.92 -3.84 21.21
N ASP A 108 -21.08 -4.73 22.19
CA ASP A 108 -22.22 -4.64 23.09
C ASP A 108 -22.11 -3.37 23.93
N PRO A 109 -23.07 -2.45 23.84
CA PRO A 109 -23.03 -1.19 24.58
C PRO A 109 -23.11 -1.39 26.11
N GLU A 110 -23.68 -2.51 26.59
CA GLU A 110 -23.84 -2.76 28.03
C GLU A 110 -22.62 -3.46 28.64
N THR A 111 -22.03 -4.41 27.93
CA THR A 111 -20.92 -5.23 28.48
C THR A 111 -19.55 -4.83 27.96
N GLY A 112 -19.48 -3.99 26.92
CA GLY A 112 -18.23 -3.65 26.23
C GLY A 112 -17.54 -4.83 25.53
N LEU A 113 -18.20 -5.99 25.45
CA LEU A 113 -17.69 -7.17 24.79
C LEU A 113 -17.86 -7.06 23.27
N ARG A 114 -16.84 -7.52 22.55
CA ARG A 114 -16.88 -7.56 21.09
C ARG A 114 -17.51 -8.86 20.62
N TYR A 115 -18.60 -8.76 19.86
CA TYR A 115 -19.22 -9.89 19.22
C TYR A 115 -18.79 -10.00 17.77
N TYR A 116 -18.66 -11.23 17.31
CA TYR A 116 -18.56 -11.52 15.89
C TYR A 116 -19.97 -11.86 15.39
N ILE A 117 -20.51 -11.06 14.46
CA ILE A 117 -21.78 -11.38 13.81
C ILE A 117 -21.48 -12.33 12.65
N ASP A 118 -21.42 -13.60 12.93
CA ASP A 118 -21.33 -14.66 11.94
C ASP A 118 -22.39 -15.73 12.21
N PRO A 119 -22.72 -16.57 11.22
CA PRO A 119 -23.73 -17.63 11.40
C PRO A 119 -23.42 -18.60 12.54
N ILE A 120 -22.14 -18.78 12.87
CA ILE A 120 -21.72 -19.71 13.93
C ILE A 120 -21.97 -19.09 15.30
N SER A 121 -21.65 -17.80 15.49
CA SER A 121 -21.94 -17.10 16.75
C SER A 121 -23.44 -17.00 17.00
N MET A 122 -24.24 -16.79 15.95
CA MET A 122 -25.70 -16.80 16.05
C MET A 122 -26.23 -18.21 16.42
N ALA A 123 -25.68 -19.28 15.85
CA ALA A 123 -26.04 -20.65 16.22
C ALA A 123 -25.67 -20.94 17.69
N ILE A 124 -24.49 -20.50 18.14
CA ILE A 124 -24.04 -20.68 19.54
C ILE A 124 -24.92 -19.90 20.51
N SER A 125 -25.36 -18.68 20.15
CA SER A 125 -26.24 -17.87 21.00
C SER A 125 -27.60 -18.51 21.26
N ASN A 126 -28.08 -19.35 20.35
CA ASN A 126 -29.36 -20.07 20.44
C ASN A 126 -29.25 -21.45 21.14
N LEU A 127 -28.08 -21.85 21.59
CA LEU A 127 -27.87 -23.10 22.32
C LEU A 127 -28.31 -22.98 23.80
N PRO A 128 -28.70 -24.10 24.45
CA PRO A 128 -28.89 -24.16 25.90
C PRO A 128 -27.62 -23.71 26.65
N GLU A 129 -27.82 -23.02 27.79
CA GLU A 129 -26.69 -22.40 28.56
C GLU A 129 -25.58 -23.41 28.92
N SER A 130 -25.94 -24.67 29.22
CA SER A 130 -24.97 -25.73 29.53
C SER A 130 -24.01 -26.02 28.37
N ASN A 131 -24.52 -26.06 27.15
CA ASN A 131 -23.73 -26.31 25.93
C ASN A 131 -22.98 -25.02 25.48
N LYS A 132 -23.60 -23.88 25.67
CA LYS A 132 -23.00 -22.56 25.38
C LYS A 132 -21.74 -22.33 26.22
N ALA A 133 -21.78 -22.66 27.52
CA ALA A 133 -20.63 -22.52 28.40
C ALA A 133 -19.40 -23.33 27.93
N SER A 134 -19.63 -24.51 27.33
CA SER A 134 -18.54 -25.37 26.82
C SER A 134 -18.04 -24.93 25.44
N ILE A 135 -18.91 -24.47 24.56
CA ILE A 135 -18.60 -24.17 23.14
C ILE A 135 -18.06 -22.76 22.96
N SER A 136 -18.59 -21.77 23.70
CA SER A 136 -18.19 -20.37 23.57
C SER A 136 -16.68 -20.12 23.76
N PRO A 137 -16.00 -20.69 24.78
CA PRO A 137 -14.57 -20.50 24.96
C PRO A 137 -13.74 -21.04 23.79
N LEU A 138 -14.16 -22.18 23.22
CA LEU A 138 -13.50 -22.79 22.06
C LEU A 138 -13.67 -21.91 20.82
N TYR A 139 -14.88 -21.42 20.58
CA TYR A 139 -15.19 -20.48 19.50
C TYR A 139 -14.34 -19.23 19.58
N TYR A 140 -14.30 -18.55 20.72
CA TYR A 140 -13.49 -17.34 20.93
C TYR A 140 -11.99 -17.61 20.80
N LYS A 141 -11.51 -18.78 21.26
CA LYS A 141 -10.11 -19.17 21.06
C LYS A 141 -9.75 -19.32 19.59
N ILE A 142 -10.63 -19.91 18.81
CA ILE A 142 -10.44 -20.09 17.36
C ILE A 142 -10.44 -18.72 16.66
N TYR A 143 -11.49 -17.92 16.86
CA TYR A 143 -11.68 -16.65 16.17
C TYR A 143 -10.72 -15.55 16.62
N ASN A 144 -10.36 -15.46 17.90
CA ASN A 144 -9.51 -14.40 18.40
C ASN A 144 -8.01 -14.73 18.39
N LYS A 145 -7.64 -16.01 18.35
CA LYS A 145 -6.23 -16.41 18.41
C LYS A 145 -5.77 -17.17 17.17
N ILE A 146 -6.52 -18.19 16.75
CA ILE A 146 -6.07 -19.11 15.70
C ILE A 146 -6.26 -18.48 14.32
N ILE A 147 -7.47 -18.03 13.97
CA ILE A 147 -7.77 -17.44 12.67
C ILE A 147 -6.91 -16.19 12.38
N PRO A 148 -6.81 -15.18 13.28
CA PRO A 148 -5.95 -14.02 13.05
C PRO A 148 -4.48 -14.39 12.86
N LYS A 149 -3.98 -15.39 13.61
CA LYS A 149 -2.60 -15.86 13.47
C LYS A 149 -2.35 -16.55 12.14
N ILE A 150 -3.27 -17.41 11.70
CA ILE A 150 -3.19 -18.06 10.38
C ILE A 150 -3.26 -17.00 9.28
N TYR A 151 -4.20 -16.06 9.40
CA TYR A 151 -4.34 -14.98 8.43
C TYR A 151 -3.08 -14.11 8.35
N ASP A 152 -2.47 -13.74 9.47
CA ASP A 152 -1.22 -12.99 9.51
C ASP A 152 -0.06 -13.74 8.82
N ILE A 153 0.06 -15.04 9.10
CA ILE A 153 1.08 -15.89 8.44
C ILE A 153 0.81 -15.99 6.93
N CYS A 154 -0.43 -16.27 6.53
CA CYS A 154 -0.81 -16.38 5.12
C CYS A 154 -0.64 -15.04 4.39
N SER A 155 -1.00 -13.92 5.03
CA SER A 155 -0.84 -12.58 4.48
C SER A 155 0.63 -12.22 4.29
N LYS A 156 1.47 -12.49 5.29
CA LYS A 156 2.93 -12.28 5.18
C LYS A 156 3.54 -13.12 4.07
N PHE A 157 3.19 -14.40 4.02
CA PHE A 157 3.64 -15.30 2.97
C PHE A 157 3.18 -14.82 1.58
N TRP A 158 1.91 -14.44 1.44
CA TRP A 158 1.37 -13.91 0.20
C TRP A 158 2.06 -12.61 -0.23
N ASN A 159 2.28 -11.69 0.69
CA ASN A 159 2.97 -10.42 0.40
C ASN A 159 4.41 -10.64 -0.09
N GLN A 160 5.09 -11.66 0.42
CA GLN A 160 6.43 -12.00 -0.04
C GLN A 160 6.43 -12.74 -1.38
N LEU A 161 5.49 -13.67 -1.56
CA LEU A 161 5.46 -14.56 -2.73
C LEU A 161 4.70 -13.97 -3.91
N SER A 162 3.70 -13.11 -3.68
CA SER A 162 2.80 -12.62 -4.73
C SER A 162 3.51 -11.93 -5.89
N GLY A 163 4.54 -11.14 -5.61
CA GLY A 163 5.36 -10.49 -6.65
C GLY A 163 6.09 -11.50 -7.54
N VAL A 164 6.71 -12.51 -6.93
CA VAL A 164 7.43 -13.57 -7.65
C VAL A 164 6.46 -14.50 -8.39
N ALA A 165 5.33 -14.84 -7.74
CA ALA A 165 4.28 -15.65 -8.37
C ALA A 165 3.68 -14.92 -9.58
N ALA A 166 3.34 -13.65 -9.44
CA ALA A 166 2.83 -12.83 -10.53
C ALA A 166 3.88 -12.70 -11.65
N TYR A 167 5.15 -12.52 -11.31
CA TYR A 167 6.23 -12.55 -12.30
C TYR A 167 6.25 -13.86 -13.08
N ALA A 168 6.23 -15.01 -12.41
CA ALA A 168 6.25 -16.32 -13.05
C ALA A 168 5.00 -16.51 -13.95
N VAL A 169 3.82 -16.14 -13.48
CA VAL A 169 2.57 -16.24 -14.24
C VAL A 169 2.60 -15.32 -15.47
N ILE A 170 2.97 -14.05 -15.32
CA ILE A 170 2.93 -13.07 -16.41
C ILE A 170 4.05 -13.31 -17.41
N THR A 171 5.28 -13.60 -16.96
CA THR A 171 6.46 -13.65 -17.84
C THR A 171 6.75 -15.03 -18.41
N ARG A 172 6.42 -16.10 -17.68
CA ARG A 172 6.71 -17.48 -18.09
C ARG A 172 5.47 -18.19 -18.62
N ILE A 173 4.43 -18.31 -17.80
CA ILE A 173 3.22 -19.04 -18.17
C ILE A 173 2.40 -18.23 -19.19
N GLY A 174 2.18 -16.97 -18.92
CA GLY A 174 1.38 -16.05 -19.76
C GLY A 174 2.10 -15.47 -20.96
N LYS A 175 3.31 -15.93 -21.29
CA LYS A 175 4.14 -15.36 -22.39
C LYS A 175 3.42 -15.22 -23.71
N ARG A 176 2.50 -16.14 -24.04
CA ARG A 176 1.71 -16.12 -25.28
C ARG A 176 0.59 -15.07 -25.27
N TYR A 177 0.04 -14.76 -24.11
CA TYR A 177 -1.17 -13.94 -23.96
C TYR A 177 -0.86 -12.52 -23.47
N CYS A 178 0.23 -12.36 -22.73
CA CYS A 178 0.60 -11.08 -22.15
C CYS A 178 1.53 -10.31 -23.10
N PRO A 179 1.17 -9.07 -23.49
CA PRO A 179 2.00 -8.21 -24.35
C PRO A 179 3.40 -8.00 -23.76
N TYR A 180 4.40 -7.86 -24.65
CA TYR A 180 5.80 -7.68 -24.25
C TYR A 180 5.98 -6.45 -23.33
N LEU A 181 5.33 -5.33 -23.66
CA LEU A 181 5.38 -4.09 -22.89
C LEU A 181 4.98 -4.32 -21.43
N VAL A 182 3.85 -4.98 -21.20
CA VAL A 182 3.36 -5.28 -19.83
C VAL A 182 4.36 -6.17 -19.07
N ARG A 183 4.87 -7.20 -19.71
CA ARG A 183 5.85 -8.10 -19.10
C ARG A 183 7.15 -7.40 -18.73
N TRP A 184 7.63 -6.50 -19.60
CA TRP A 184 8.83 -5.71 -19.36
C TRP A 184 8.64 -4.78 -18.16
N HIS A 185 7.55 -4.00 -18.14
CA HIS A 185 7.25 -3.10 -17.03
C HIS A 185 7.04 -3.85 -15.72
N TRP A 186 6.35 -4.99 -15.74
CA TRP A 186 6.19 -5.82 -14.55
C TRP A 186 7.53 -6.31 -13.99
N THR A 187 8.40 -6.82 -14.85
CA THR A 187 9.74 -7.26 -14.45
C THR A 187 10.55 -6.11 -13.86
N PHE A 188 10.48 -4.95 -14.49
CA PHE A 188 11.22 -3.77 -14.05
C PHE A 188 10.72 -3.27 -12.69
N LEU A 189 9.41 -3.20 -12.48
CA LEU A 189 8.81 -2.86 -11.19
C LEU A 189 9.21 -3.84 -10.08
N LEU A 190 9.29 -5.12 -10.39
CA LEU A 190 9.73 -6.13 -9.42
C LEU A 190 11.19 -5.90 -9.00
N ILE A 191 12.08 -5.59 -9.95
CA ILE A 191 13.48 -5.26 -9.66
C ILE A 191 13.57 -3.99 -8.81
N ILE A 192 12.81 -2.95 -9.18
CA ILE A 192 12.77 -1.70 -8.40
C ILE A 192 12.26 -1.97 -6.99
N GLY A 193 11.21 -2.77 -6.82
CA GLY A 193 10.70 -3.13 -5.49
C GLY A 193 11.72 -3.86 -4.60
N MET A 194 12.64 -4.63 -5.18
CA MET A 194 13.76 -5.22 -4.43
C MET A 194 14.79 -4.15 -4.01
N VAL A 195 15.14 -3.24 -4.90
CA VAL A 195 16.06 -2.13 -4.61
C VAL A 195 15.46 -1.16 -3.59
N GLU A 196 14.16 -0.94 -3.66
CA GLU A 196 13.39 -0.14 -2.70
C GLU A 196 13.56 -0.61 -1.26
N GLN A 197 13.55 -1.93 -1.01
CA GLN A 197 13.76 -2.47 0.32
C GLN A 197 15.16 -2.10 0.88
N ILE A 198 16.16 -2.05 0.03
CA ILE A 198 17.52 -1.63 0.40
C ILE A 198 17.52 -0.15 0.76
N PHE A 199 16.85 0.70 -0.03
CA PHE A 199 16.76 2.14 0.24
C PHE A 199 16.01 2.45 1.53
N ILE A 200 14.89 1.76 1.77
CA ILE A 200 14.10 1.89 3.01
C ILE A 200 14.97 1.52 4.22
N TYR A 201 15.66 0.38 4.15
CA TYR A 201 16.53 -0.06 5.23
C TYR A 201 17.66 0.94 5.50
N PHE A 202 18.29 1.46 4.44
CA PHE A 202 19.33 2.49 4.57
C PHE A 202 18.79 3.76 5.22
N ILE A 203 17.66 4.29 4.75
CA ILE A 203 17.03 5.49 5.30
C ILE A 203 16.65 5.28 6.77
N TYR A 204 16.10 4.11 7.10
CA TYR A 204 15.81 3.76 8.50
C TYR A 204 17.05 3.77 9.37
N ARG A 205 18.17 3.21 8.91
CA ARG A 205 19.46 3.20 9.63
C ARG A 205 20.00 4.60 9.84
N VAL A 206 19.91 5.47 8.83
CA VAL A 206 20.34 6.87 8.94
C VAL A 206 19.47 7.62 9.95
N TYR A 207 18.15 7.49 9.91
CA TYR A 207 17.27 8.09 10.90
C TYR A 207 17.52 7.57 12.32
N TYR A 208 17.76 6.27 12.46
CA TYR A 208 18.14 5.69 13.75
C TYR A 208 19.41 6.32 14.28
N PHE A 209 20.46 6.41 13.45
CA PHE A 209 21.72 7.06 13.83
C PHE A 209 21.54 8.53 14.19
N GLN A 210 20.78 9.28 13.42
CA GLN A 210 20.47 10.68 13.76
C GLN A 210 19.76 10.79 15.12
N SER A 211 18.72 9.99 15.34
CA SER A 211 17.87 10.09 16.54
C SER A 211 18.56 9.62 17.83
N PHE A 212 19.38 8.58 17.76
CA PHE A 212 19.97 7.96 18.94
C PHE A 212 21.44 8.35 19.20
N VAL A 213 22.12 8.89 18.19
CA VAL A 213 23.54 9.25 18.33
C VAL A 213 23.74 10.77 18.15
N LEU A 214 23.35 11.35 17.03
CA LEU A 214 23.68 12.74 16.70
C LEU A 214 22.83 13.74 17.51
N ILE A 215 21.50 13.57 17.55
CA ILE A 215 20.60 14.51 18.24
C ILE A 215 20.90 14.57 19.75
N PRO A 216 21.05 13.45 20.48
CA PRO A 216 21.42 13.53 21.90
C PRO A 216 22.76 14.20 22.16
N GLN A 217 23.73 14.07 21.23
CA GLN A 217 25.01 14.77 21.35
C GLN A 217 24.85 16.28 21.19
N THR A 218 23.93 16.76 20.34
CA THR A 218 23.66 18.20 20.21
C THR A 218 23.01 18.79 21.46
N GLU A 219 22.18 18.02 22.17
CA GLU A 219 21.48 18.45 23.38
C GLU A 219 22.39 18.39 24.64
N SER A 220 23.40 17.52 24.63
CA SER A 220 24.31 17.30 25.76
C SER A 220 25.35 18.42 25.97
N TYR A 221 25.56 19.30 25.00
CA TYR A 221 26.55 20.38 25.04
C TYR A 221 25.91 21.71 25.50
N ASN A 222 25.64 21.89 26.79
CA ASN A 222 25.36 23.16 27.51
C ASN A 222 24.87 24.35 26.64
N GLY A 223 23.95 24.15 25.71
CA GLY A 223 23.39 25.20 24.85
C GLY A 223 24.26 25.63 23.65
N TYR A 224 25.45 25.08 23.50
CA TYR A 224 26.28 25.28 22.30
C TYR A 224 26.08 24.14 21.32
N ILE A 225 25.44 24.42 20.18
CA ILE A 225 25.30 23.46 19.10
C ILE A 225 26.64 23.36 18.36
N ASP A 226 27.30 22.20 18.41
CA ASP A 226 28.51 21.95 17.63
C ASP A 226 28.17 22.04 16.12
N SER A 227 28.80 22.97 15.44
CA SER A 227 28.62 23.18 13.99
C SER A 227 28.95 21.94 13.15
N ASN A 228 29.87 21.08 13.62
CA ASN A 228 30.25 19.85 12.94
C ASN A 228 29.12 18.81 13.03
N LEU A 229 28.42 18.69 14.17
CA LEU A 229 27.28 17.80 14.33
C LEU A 229 26.10 18.24 13.46
N LEU A 230 25.85 19.56 13.42
CA LEU A 230 24.80 20.11 12.55
C LEU A 230 25.10 19.85 11.07
N LEU A 231 26.37 20.01 10.67
CA LEU A 231 26.81 19.70 9.30
C LEU A 231 26.61 18.22 8.96
N GLN A 232 26.95 17.31 9.87
CA GLN A 232 26.72 15.86 9.66
C GLN A 232 25.23 15.55 9.48
N ILE A 233 24.35 16.11 10.31
CA ILE A 233 22.89 15.93 10.18
C ILE A 233 22.40 16.44 8.81
N ASN A 234 22.88 17.60 8.38
CA ASN A 234 22.48 18.18 7.10
C ASN A 234 22.99 17.36 5.90
N ILE A 235 24.21 16.85 5.95
CA ILE A 235 24.75 15.95 4.92
C ILE A 235 23.90 14.67 4.83
N LEU A 236 23.60 14.04 5.96
CA LEU A 236 22.77 12.82 5.98
C LEU A 236 21.36 13.08 5.47
N ASN A 237 20.74 14.21 5.81
CA ASN A 237 19.44 14.61 5.25
C ASN A 237 19.53 14.84 3.74
N GLY A 238 20.63 15.44 3.26
CA GLY A 238 20.88 15.62 1.84
C GLY A 238 21.00 14.28 1.08
N VAL A 239 21.74 13.33 1.65
CA VAL A 239 21.85 11.96 1.07
C VAL A 239 20.49 11.28 0.99
N ILE A 240 19.70 11.32 2.07
CA ILE A 240 18.33 10.77 2.06
C ILE A 240 17.48 11.45 0.98
N ALA A 241 17.54 12.77 0.88
CA ALA A 241 16.80 13.52 -0.13
C ALA A 241 17.19 13.10 -1.56
N CYS A 242 18.48 12.95 -1.84
CA CYS A 242 18.98 12.47 -3.13
C CYS A 242 18.48 11.09 -3.47
N ILE A 243 18.50 10.14 -2.52
CA ILE A 243 17.98 8.77 -2.73
C ILE A 243 16.49 8.82 -3.06
N VAL A 244 15.69 9.56 -2.29
CA VAL A 244 14.23 9.67 -2.49
C VAL A 244 13.90 10.30 -3.84
N LEU A 245 14.58 11.39 -4.20
CA LEU A 245 14.39 12.08 -5.48
C LEU A 245 14.78 11.20 -6.67
N THR A 246 15.90 10.50 -6.57
CA THR A 246 16.33 9.54 -7.61
C THR A 246 15.32 8.44 -7.79
N HIS A 247 14.80 7.89 -6.68
CA HIS A 247 13.81 6.82 -6.74
C HIS A 247 12.49 7.31 -7.37
N ILE A 248 11.96 8.46 -6.94
CA ILE A 248 10.79 9.09 -7.55
C ILE A 248 11.04 9.35 -9.05
N GLY A 249 12.22 9.86 -9.41
CA GLY A 249 12.60 10.09 -10.81
C GLY A 249 12.57 8.84 -11.68
N ILE A 250 13.08 7.71 -11.16
CA ILE A 250 13.03 6.40 -11.86
C ILE A 250 11.57 5.96 -12.08
N ILE A 251 10.71 6.12 -11.08
CA ILE A 251 9.30 5.75 -11.22
C ILE A 251 8.56 6.63 -12.22
N ILE A 252 8.80 7.95 -12.19
CA ILE A 252 8.22 8.88 -13.17
C ILE A 252 8.73 8.56 -14.59
N PHE A 253 10.01 8.25 -14.73
CA PHE A 253 10.57 7.81 -16.01
C PHE A 253 9.90 6.53 -16.51
N GLY A 254 9.74 5.52 -15.65
CA GLY A 254 9.04 4.28 -15.97
C GLY A 254 7.58 4.51 -16.37
N LEU A 255 6.88 5.41 -15.67
CA LEU A 255 5.50 5.82 -15.99
C LEU A 255 5.45 6.48 -17.39
N PHE A 256 6.37 7.42 -17.67
CA PHE A 256 6.45 8.06 -18.95
C PHE A 256 6.69 7.03 -20.08
N HIS A 257 7.63 6.11 -19.87
CA HIS A 257 7.95 5.05 -20.82
C HIS A 257 6.76 4.07 -21.04
N ALA A 258 5.98 3.79 -20.00
CA ALA A 258 4.79 2.96 -20.11
C ALA A 258 3.69 3.62 -20.95
N ILE A 259 3.58 4.95 -20.87
CA ILE A 259 2.58 5.71 -21.63
C ILE A 259 3.00 5.88 -23.09
N TRP A 260 4.27 6.15 -23.38
CA TRP A 260 4.74 6.45 -24.74
C TRP A 260 5.30 5.22 -25.48
N GLY A 261 5.65 4.17 -24.81
CA GLY A 261 6.10 2.90 -25.38
C GLY A 261 7.57 2.86 -25.59
#